data_1a460d4c2bd4888248da8afb412ff75b
#
_entry.id   1a460d4c2bd4888248da8afb412ff75b
#
_cell.length_a   1.000
_cell.length_b   1.000
_cell.length_c   1.000
_cell.angle_alpha   90.00
_cell.angle_beta   90.00
_cell.angle_gamma   90.00
#
_symmetry.space_group_name_H-M   'P 1'
#
loop_
_entity.id
_entity.type
_entity.pdbx_description
1 polymer ?
#
loop_
_entity_poly.entity_id
_entity_poly.type
_entity_poly.pdbx_seq_one_letter_code
_entity_poly.pdbx_strand_id
1 'polypeptide(L)'
;MIYQLETERYQRDEFYKEQTKTHDRIGRTTKMVEIIGLLLFNTNGQIILQKRAPSKAHNPGLIDKSIGGHIKFDDSPFYTLMVETVQELRIPSIVLYTDEDFKKTFQLLKSYLDHIAIVKLLGQGDYVLNRKIKGKNYKMHHRVHLFIGVYNGATKPVDQEASGTLYYDLSGLKQEIKKRPENFTDDLIMYLKKYESEMKEFLKHLK
;
A
#
# COMPACT_ATOMS: atom_id res chain seq x y z
N MET A 1 13.71 22.70 -5.03
CA MET A 1 14.42 22.18 -3.84
C MET A 1 14.47 20.68 -4.04
N ILE A 2 15.65 20.12 -4.29
CA ILE A 2 15.82 18.68 -4.55
C ILE A 2 15.77 18.02 -3.18
N TYR A 3 14.72 17.21 -2.96
CA TYR A 3 14.69 16.33 -1.80
C TYR A 3 15.69 15.21 -2.09
N GLN A 4 16.71 15.11 -1.26
CA GLN A 4 17.67 14.02 -1.33
C GLN A 4 16.93 12.73 -0.99
N LEU A 5 16.90 11.78 -1.91
CA LEU A 5 16.57 10.39 -1.59
C LEU A 5 17.55 9.93 -0.53
N GLU A 6 17.06 9.22 0.46
CA GLU A 6 17.95 8.68 1.46
C GLU A 6 18.83 7.59 0.85
N THR A 7 20.08 7.94 0.67
CA THR A 7 21.16 6.98 0.37
C THR A 7 21.82 6.46 1.65
N GLU A 8 21.40 6.96 2.82
CA GLU A 8 21.97 6.59 4.11
C GLU A 8 21.12 5.52 4.81
N ARG A 9 21.78 4.57 5.48
CA ARG A 9 21.13 3.54 6.29
C ARG A 9 20.57 4.18 7.57
N TYR A 10 19.30 4.56 7.54
CA TYR A 10 18.60 4.96 8.75
C TYR A 10 17.85 3.79 9.36
N GLN A 11 17.87 3.71 10.69
CA GLN A 11 16.87 2.95 11.41
C GLN A 11 15.52 3.68 11.27
N ARG A 12 14.45 2.94 10.98
CA ARG A 12 13.10 3.50 10.74
C ARG A 12 12.69 4.50 11.83
N ASP A 13 12.87 4.13 13.08
CA ASP A 13 12.44 4.96 14.23
C ASP A 13 13.28 6.25 14.36
N GLU A 14 14.57 6.19 14.04
CA GLU A 14 15.45 7.35 13.99
C GLU A 14 15.05 8.33 12.91
N PHE A 15 14.74 7.81 11.70
CA PHE A 15 14.23 8.61 10.61
C PHE A 15 12.97 9.39 11.03
N TYR A 16 11.95 8.69 11.54
CA TYR A 16 10.71 9.35 11.93
C TYR A 16 10.90 10.32 13.08
N LYS A 17 11.78 10.00 14.03
CA LYS A 17 12.15 10.92 15.15
C LYS A 17 12.83 12.19 14.64
N GLU A 18 13.74 12.08 13.70
CA GLU A 18 14.41 13.23 13.08
C GLU A 18 13.42 14.06 12.26
N GLN A 19 12.64 13.42 11.39
CA GLN A 19 11.74 14.12 10.48
C GLN A 19 10.56 14.78 11.23
N THR A 20 10.06 14.20 12.32
CA THR A 20 9.05 14.86 13.18
C THR A 20 9.61 16.09 13.88
N LYS A 21 10.83 16.00 14.45
CA LYS A 21 11.51 17.17 15.02
C LYS A 21 11.74 18.28 13.99
N THR A 22 12.17 17.90 12.79
CA THR A 22 12.39 18.84 11.69
C THR A 22 11.08 19.52 11.29
N HIS A 23 10.00 18.74 11.14
CA HIS A 23 8.68 19.29 10.84
C HIS A 23 8.19 20.23 11.95
N ASP A 24 8.40 19.90 13.22
CA ASP A 24 8.00 20.75 14.35
C ASP A 24 8.75 22.09 14.35
N ARG A 25 10.00 22.10 13.86
CA ARG A 25 10.83 23.32 13.79
C ARG A 25 10.54 24.19 12.58
N ILE A 26 10.35 23.62 11.39
CA ILE A 26 10.26 24.37 10.12
C ILE A 26 8.97 24.11 9.32
N GLY A 27 8.00 23.37 9.86
CA GLY A 27 6.70 23.10 9.23
C GLY A 27 6.72 22.07 8.10
N ARG A 28 7.86 21.43 7.83
CA ARG A 28 8.01 20.42 6.76
C ARG A 28 9.09 19.41 7.08
N THR A 29 9.03 18.25 6.42
CA THR A 29 10.15 17.29 6.42
C THR A 29 11.18 17.67 5.35
N THR A 30 12.42 17.22 5.51
CA THR A 30 13.54 17.52 4.59
C THR A 30 14.03 16.29 3.84
N LYS A 31 13.70 15.10 4.32
CA LYS A 31 14.08 13.83 3.74
C LYS A 31 12.83 13.08 3.27
N MET A 32 13.01 12.18 2.32
CA MET A 32 11.97 11.35 1.72
C MET A 32 12.30 9.88 1.97
N VAL A 33 11.27 9.09 2.25
CA VAL A 33 11.39 7.63 2.43
C VAL A 33 10.69 6.92 1.28
N GLU A 34 11.28 5.82 0.82
CA GLU A 34 10.67 4.93 -0.18
C GLU A 34 9.76 3.89 0.49
N ILE A 35 8.58 3.74 -0.11
CA ILE A 35 7.59 2.77 0.36
C ILE A 35 6.94 2.04 -0.81
N ILE A 36 6.47 0.82 -0.54
CA ILE A 36 5.54 0.12 -1.42
C ILE A 36 4.10 0.29 -0.91
N GLY A 37 3.14 0.15 -1.84
CA GLY A 37 1.74 -0.04 -1.53
C GLY A 37 1.14 -1.08 -2.47
N LEU A 38 0.20 -1.88 -1.99
CA LEU A 38 -0.54 -2.86 -2.80
C LEU A 38 -2.04 -2.63 -2.69
N LEU A 39 -2.71 -2.59 -3.84
CA LEU A 39 -4.15 -2.68 -4.00
C LEU A 39 -4.48 -4.09 -4.52
N LEU A 40 -4.90 -4.99 -3.65
CA LEU A 40 -5.20 -6.38 -3.98
C LEU A 40 -6.70 -6.54 -4.19
N PHE A 41 -7.08 -7.19 -5.29
CA PHE A 41 -8.46 -7.49 -5.63
C PHE A 41 -8.70 -9.01 -5.66
N ASN A 42 -9.95 -9.42 -5.48
CA ASN A 42 -10.37 -10.77 -5.85
C ASN A 42 -11.02 -10.77 -7.25
N THR A 43 -11.26 -11.95 -7.81
CA THR A 43 -11.89 -12.10 -9.13
C THR A 43 -13.36 -11.68 -9.16
N ASN A 44 -14.00 -11.48 -8.00
CA ASN A 44 -15.32 -10.88 -7.90
C ASN A 44 -15.28 -9.34 -8.03
N GLY A 45 -14.09 -8.76 -8.19
CA GLY A 45 -13.89 -7.32 -8.34
C GLY A 45 -13.87 -6.54 -7.04
N GLN A 46 -13.77 -7.22 -5.89
CA GLN A 46 -13.68 -6.57 -4.59
C GLN A 46 -12.23 -6.29 -4.24
N ILE A 47 -11.95 -5.07 -3.78
CA ILE A 47 -10.67 -4.71 -3.20
C ILE A 47 -10.57 -5.24 -1.76
N ILE A 48 -9.42 -5.78 -1.44
CA ILE A 48 -9.07 -6.33 -0.11
C ILE A 48 -8.31 -5.24 0.65
N LEU A 49 -8.87 -4.73 1.72
CA LEU A 49 -8.29 -3.67 2.55
C LEU A 49 -7.98 -4.19 3.95
N GLN A 50 -6.96 -3.62 4.59
CA GLN A 50 -6.67 -3.93 5.98
C GLN A 50 -7.23 -2.87 6.94
N LYS A 51 -7.75 -3.30 8.08
CA LYS A 51 -8.00 -2.46 9.25
C LYS A 51 -6.73 -2.44 10.08
N ARG A 52 -6.03 -1.32 10.16
CA ARG A 52 -4.79 -1.19 10.93
C ARG A 52 -5.04 -1.45 12.41
N ALA A 53 -4.10 -2.16 13.06
CA ALA A 53 -4.22 -2.40 14.50
C ALA A 53 -4.17 -1.08 15.30
N PRO A 54 -4.93 -0.98 16.40
CA PRO A 54 -4.88 0.21 17.27
C PRO A 54 -3.50 0.48 17.88
N SER A 55 -2.66 -0.54 17.97
CA SER A 55 -1.28 -0.45 18.49
C SER A 55 -0.27 0.15 17.51
N LYS A 56 -0.65 0.36 16.24
CA LYS A 56 0.27 0.88 15.23
C LYS A 56 0.70 2.32 15.53
N ALA A 57 1.98 2.60 15.34
CA ALA A 57 2.56 3.93 15.56
C ALA A 57 1.99 4.98 14.59
N HIS A 58 1.60 4.56 13.37
CA HIS A 58 1.09 5.44 12.32
C HIS A 58 -0.32 5.04 11.91
N ASN A 59 -1.23 6.02 11.84
CA ASN A 59 -2.62 5.84 11.42
C ASN A 59 -3.35 4.67 12.12
N PRO A 60 -3.29 4.57 13.47
CA PRO A 60 -3.88 3.46 14.21
C PRO A 60 -5.40 3.39 13.98
N GLY A 61 -5.92 2.19 13.78
CA GLY A 61 -7.36 1.92 13.66
C GLY A 61 -8.00 2.37 12.34
N LEU A 62 -7.26 2.98 11.40
CA LEU A 62 -7.80 3.38 10.10
C LEU A 62 -7.83 2.19 9.12
N ILE A 63 -8.69 2.30 8.11
CA ILE A 63 -8.73 1.40 6.95
C ILE A 63 -7.67 1.87 5.95
N ASP A 64 -6.82 0.94 5.53
CA ASP A 64 -5.68 1.19 4.66
C ASP A 64 -5.70 0.23 3.45
N LYS A 65 -4.84 0.48 2.48
CA LYS A 65 -4.57 -0.43 1.36
C LYS A 65 -4.24 -1.84 1.85
N SER A 66 -4.21 -2.80 0.94
CA SER A 66 -4.03 -4.23 1.27
C SER A 66 -2.72 -4.49 2.01
N ILE A 67 -1.62 -3.87 1.55
CA ILE A 67 -0.29 -3.96 2.14
C ILE A 67 0.43 -2.62 1.99
N GLY A 68 1.31 -2.30 2.93
CA GLY A 68 2.22 -1.17 2.83
C GLY A 68 3.50 -1.42 3.61
N GLY A 69 4.65 -1.27 2.95
CA GLY A 69 5.97 -1.53 3.55
C GLY A 69 6.99 -0.45 3.21
N HIS A 70 8.02 -0.36 4.04
CA HIS A 70 9.19 0.47 3.78
C HIS A 70 10.22 -0.33 2.99
N ILE A 71 10.76 0.28 1.93
CA ILE A 71 11.85 -0.33 1.18
C ILE A 71 13.13 -0.18 2.02
N LYS A 72 13.75 -1.30 2.35
CA LYS A 72 15.01 -1.28 3.08
C LYS A 72 16.14 -0.87 2.14
N PHE A 73 17.22 -0.36 2.72
CA PHE A 73 18.43 -0.07 1.96
C PHE A 73 18.88 -1.32 1.20
N ASP A 74 19.25 -1.15 -0.08
CA ASP A 74 19.62 -2.19 -1.04
C ASP A 74 18.50 -3.14 -1.51
N ASP A 75 17.27 -3.04 -0.98
CA ASP A 75 16.14 -3.81 -1.48
C ASP A 75 15.48 -3.11 -2.68
N SER A 76 14.99 -3.90 -3.64
CA SER A 76 14.13 -3.37 -4.69
C SER A 76 12.67 -3.29 -4.24
N PRO A 77 11.85 -2.40 -4.84
CA PRO A 77 10.41 -2.35 -4.57
C PRO A 77 9.70 -3.68 -4.81
N PHE A 78 10.15 -4.44 -5.81
CA PHE A 78 9.60 -5.75 -6.18
C PHE A 78 9.92 -6.81 -5.13
N TYR A 79 11.17 -6.86 -4.68
CA TYR A 79 11.57 -7.76 -3.60
C TYR A 79 10.85 -7.41 -2.30
N THR A 80 10.81 -6.13 -1.93
CA THR A 80 10.08 -5.66 -0.75
C THR A 80 8.62 -6.10 -0.79
N LEU A 81 7.94 -5.96 -1.94
CA LEU A 81 6.54 -6.39 -2.07
C LEU A 81 6.38 -7.90 -1.85
N MET A 82 7.26 -8.72 -2.44
CA MET A 82 7.22 -10.19 -2.25
C MET A 82 7.41 -10.56 -0.77
N VAL A 83 8.30 -9.89 -0.07
CA VAL A 83 8.53 -10.11 1.37
C VAL A 83 7.29 -9.71 2.18
N GLU A 84 6.75 -8.51 1.94
CA GLU A 84 5.60 -7.99 2.69
C GLU A 84 4.32 -8.82 2.46
N THR A 85 4.08 -9.34 1.24
CA THR A 85 2.93 -10.22 0.99
C THR A 85 3.00 -11.51 1.82
N VAL A 86 4.21 -12.05 2.00
CA VAL A 86 4.41 -13.25 2.84
C VAL A 86 4.34 -12.90 4.33
N GLN A 87 4.94 -11.79 4.76
CA GLN A 87 5.00 -11.41 6.17
C GLN A 87 3.63 -10.97 6.71
N GLU A 88 2.93 -10.07 6.00
CA GLU A 88 1.66 -9.51 6.47
C GLU A 88 0.46 -10.43 6.22
N LEU A 89 0.41 -11.14 5.09
CA LEU A 89 -0.78 -11.91 4.67
C LEU A 89 -0.54 -13.41 4.51
N ARG A 90 0.70 -13.89 4.59
CA ARG A 90 1.13 -15.27 4.27
C ARG A 90 0.78 -15.70 2.85
N ILE A 91 0.85 -14.78 1.93
CA ILE A 91 0.53 -15.01 0.52
C ILE A 91 1.82 -14.92 -0.29
N PRO A 92 2.27 -16.01 -0.95
CA PRO A 92 3.30 -15.91 -1.97
C PRO A 92 2.79 -15.08 -3.14
N SER A 93 3.66 -14.30 -3.77
CA SER A 93 3.27 -13.44 -4.89
C SER A 93 4.25 -13.51 -6.06
N ILE A 94 3.72 -13.43 -7.27
CA ILE A 94 4.49 -13.19 -8.50
C ILE A 94 4.32 -11.73 -8.85
N VAL A 95 5.44 -11.00 -8.89
CA VAL A 95 5.45 -9.56 -9.18
C VAL A 95 5.99 -9.32 -10.58
N LEU A 96 5.17 -8.71 -11.43
CA LEU A 96 5.42 -8.54 -12.86
C LEU A 96 5.60 -7.06 -13.22
N TYR A 97 6.39 -6.79 -14.27
CA TYR A 97 6.72 -5.44 -14.70
C TYR A 97 5.72 -4.89 -15.74
N THR A 98 5.18 -5.76 -16.60
CA THR A 98 4.38 -5.35 -17.75
C THR A 98 2.96 -5.86 -17.67
N ASP A 99 2.05 -5.18 -18.35
CA ASP A 99 0.66 -5.61 -18.49
C ASP A 99 0.54 -6.90 -19.31
N GLU A 100 1.42 -7.08 -20.27
CA GLU A 100 1.45 -8.28 -21.11
C GLU A 100 1.82 -9.52 -20.29
N ASP A 101 2.90 -9.42 -19.49
CA ASP A 101 3.31 -10.51 -18.62
C ASP A 101 2.24 -10.81 -17.56
N PHE A 102 1.61 -9.76 -17.02
CA PHE A 102 0.49 -9.94 -16.10
C PHE A 102 -0.65 -10.74 -16.74
N LYS A 103 -1.10 -10.36 -17.94
CA LYS A 103 -2.18 -11.05 -18.64
C LYS A 103 -1.84 -12.52 -18.94
N LYS A 104 -0.64 -12.80 -19.45
CA LYS A 104 -0.17 -14.17 -19.71
C LYS A 104 -0.11 -15.00 -18.42
N THR A 105 0.47 -14.45 -17.36
CA THR A 105 0.60 -15.13 -16.07
C THR A 105 -0.75 -15.35 -15.41
N PHE A 106 -1.65 -14.38 -15.49
CA PHE A 106 -3.01 -14.50 -14.98
C PHE A 106 -3.77 -15.65 -15.67
N GLN A 107 -3.71 -15.74 -17.00
CA GLN A 107 -4.36 -16.85 -17.74
C GLN A 107 -3.76 -18.20 -17.37
N LEU A 108 -2.44 -18.28 -17.21
CA LEU A 108 -1.74 -19.51 -16.86
C LEU A 108 -2.08 -19.99 -15.44
N LEU A 109 -2.19 -19.06 -14.49
CA LEU A 109 -2.30 -19.34 -13.06
C LEU A 109 -3.69 -19.06 -12.48
N LYS A 110 -4.70 -18.84 -13.33
CA LYS A 110 -6.06 -18.49 -12.88
C LYS A 110 -6.65 -19.48 -11.87
N SER A 111 -6.36 -20.77 -12.02
CA SER A 111 -6.81 -21.82 -11.10
C SER A 111 -6.01 -21.91 -9.79
N TYR A 112 -4.94 -21.15 -9.64
CA TYR A 112 -4.07 -21.12 -8.46
C TYR A 112 -4.21 -19.84 -7.63
N LEU A 113 -5.16 -18.96 -7.97
CA LEU A 113 -5.33 -17.66 -7.30
C LEU A 113 -5.72 -17.78 -5.82
N ASP A 114 -6.14 -18.93 -5.35
CA ASP A 114 -6.37 -19.21 -3.93
C ASP A 114 -5.07 -19.42 -3.14
N HIS A 115 -3.95 -19.60 -3.83
CA HIS A 115 -2.66 -19.93 -3.23
C HIS A 115 -1.56 -18.93 -3.52
N ILE A 116 -1.68 -18.17 -4.62
CA ILE A 116 -0.67 -17.21 -5.06
C ILE A 116 -1.31 -15.91 -5.56
N ALA A 117 -0.75 -14.79 -5.17
CA ALA A 117 -1.14 -13.49 -5.72
C ALA A 117 -0.35 -13.19 -7.01
N ILE A 118 -1.02 -12.65 -8.01
CA ILE A 118 -0.39 -12.14 -9.22
C ILE A 118 -0.49 -10.62 -9.19
N VAL A 119 0.64 -9.94 -9.24
CA VAL A 119 0.76 -8.51 -8.98
C VAL A 119 1.58 -7.85 -10.07
N LYS A 120 1.24 -6.62 -10.41
CA LYS A 120 2.04 -5.76 -11.31
C LYS A 120 2.21 -4.36 -10.74
N LEU A 121 3.22 -3.64 -11.22
CA LEU A 121 3.37 -2.22 -10.92
C LEU A 121 2.20 -1.45 -11.53
N LEU A 122 1.53 -0.61 -10.72
CA LEU A 122 0.46 0.29 -11.15
C LEU A 122 1.02 1.68 -11.46
N GLY A 123 1.93 2.17 -10.63
CA GLY A 123 2.56 3.47 -10.83
C GLY A 123 3.58 3.80 -9.75
N GLN A 124 4.37 4.84 -10.04
CA GLN A 124 5.39 5.37 -9.14
C GLN A 124 5.27 6.88 -9.06
N GLY A 125 5.61 7.46 -7.91
CA GLY A 125 5.64 8.91 -7.77
C GLY A 125 6.03 9.38 -6.38
N ASP A 126 6.34 10.68 -6.29
CA ASP A 126 6.69 11.36 -5.06
C ASP A 126 5.45 12.09 -4.51
N TYR A 127 5.14 11.85 -3.24
CA TYR A 127 3.94 12.35 -2.59
C TYR A 127 4.24 12.93 -1.22
N VAL A 128 3.44 13.90 -0.81
CA VAL A 128 3.38 14.36 0.58
C VAL A 128 2.18 13.69 1.23
N LEU A 129 2.45 12.74 2.12
CA LEU A 129 1.42 11.95 2.80
C LEU A 129 1.26 12.40 4.25
N ASN A 130 0.02 12.45 4.72
CA ASN A 130 -0.25 12.69 6.13
C ASN A 130 0.02 11.41 6.94
N ARG A 131 0.73 11.60 8.06
CA ARG A 131 1.02 10.52 9.01
C ARG A 131 0.60 10.98 10.40
N LYS A 132 -0.37 10.29 10.98
CA LYS A 132 -0.78 10.53 12.37
C LYS A 132 0.19 9.76 13.29
N ILE A 133 1.03 10.50 14.02
CA ILE A 133 2.05 9.94 14.92
C ILE A 133 1.78 10.50 16.32
N LYS A 134 1.53 9.64 17.29
CA LYS A 134 1.21 10.04 18.68
C LYS A 134 0.12 11.12 18.76
N GLY A 135 -0.94 10.97 17.93
CA GLY A 135 -2.07 11.90 17.89
C GLY A 135 -1.88 13.17 17.08
N LYS A 136 -0.67 13.50 16.62
CA LYS A 136 -0.35 14.67 15.81
C LYS A 136 -0.19 14.31 14.34
N ASN A 137 -0.64 15.16 13.43
CA ASN A 137 -0.51 14.98 11.99
C ASN A 137 0.79 15.61 11.48
N TYR A 138 1.52 14.84 10.67
CA TYR A 138 2.77 15.25 10.02
C TYR A 138 2.66 15.04 8.51
N LYS A 139 3.04 16.07 7.75
CA LYS A 139 3.20 15.96 6.29
C LYS A 139 4.59 15.46 5.98
N MET A 140 4.68 14.24 5.45
CA MET A 140 5.95 13.57 5.18
C MET A 140 6.10 13.22 3.71
N HIS A 141 7.30 13.40 3.18
CA HIS A 141 7.62 13.10 1.79
C HIS A 141 7.89 11.59 1.63
N HIS A 142 7.23 10.99 0.63
CA HIS A 142 7.37 9.58 0.30
C HIS A 142 7.54 9.40 -1.21
N ARG A 143 8.47 8.55 -1.61
CA ARG A 143 8.43 7.93 -2.92
C ARG A 143 7.64 6.64 -2.81
N VAL A 144 6.59 6.52 -3.60
CA VAL A 144 5.67 5.39 -3.53
C VAL A 144 5.77 4.58 -4.81
N HIS A 145 5.98 3.28 -4.65
CA HIS A 145 5.81 2.27 -5.68
C HIS A 145 4.48 1.58 -5.41
N LEU A 146 3.45 1.94 -6.18
CA LEU A 146 2.10 1.40 -6.01
C LEU A 146 1.90 0.22 -6.94
N PHE A 147 1.46 -0.90 -6.39
CA PHE A 147 1.16 -2.13 -7.10
C PHE A 147 -0.33 -2.43 -7.08
N ILE A 148 -0.78 -3.21 -8.06
CA ILE A 148 -2.13 -3.75 -8.16
C ILE A 148 -2.04 -5.24 -8.43
N GLY A 149 -2.94 -6.04 -7.85
CA GLY A 149 -2.89 -7.47 -8.01
C GLY A 149 -4.21 -8.18 -7.78
N VAL A 150 -4.21 -9.49 -8.02
CA VAL A 150 -5.36 -10.37 -7.83
C VAL A 150 -5.00 -11.57 -6.96
N TYR A 151 -5.93 -11.93 -6.06
CA TYR A 151 -5.85 -13.08 -5.15
C TYR A 151 -7.25 -13.48 -4.67
N ASN A 152 -7.56 -14.77 -4.63
CA ASN A 152 -8.88 -15.28 -4.24
C ASN A 152 -8.90 -15.99 -2.89
N GLY A 153 -7.73 -16.36 -2.37
CA GLY A 153 -7.66 -17.13 -1.14
C GLY A 153 -7.99 -16.31 0.11
N ALA A 154 -8.03 -16.98 1.24
CA ALA A 154 -8.25 -16.35 2.53
C ALA A 154 -7.02 -15.51 2.93
N THR A 155 -7.24 -14.27 3.31
CA THR A 155 -6.21 -13.41 3.90
C THR A 155 -6.24 -13.54 5.42
N LYS A 156 -5.09 -13.83 6.02
CA LYS A 156 -4.94 -13.88 7.48
C LYS A 156 -3.86 -12.90 7.90
N PRO A 157 -4.21 -11.71 8.42
CA PRO A 157 -3.23 -10.81 9.02
C PRO A 157 -2.48 -11.53 10.14
N VAL A 158 -1.15 -11.56 10.07
CA VAL A 158 -0.35 -12.47 10.94
C VAL A 158 0.40 -11.77 12.03
N ASP A 159 0.95 -10.61 11.75
CA ASP A 159 1.96 -9.98 12.62
C ASP A 159 1.40 -8.85 13.49
N GLN A 160 0.11 -8.92 13.85
CA GLN A 160 -0.59 -7.88 14.63
C GLN A 160 -0.58 -6.49 13.96
N GLU A 161 -0.22 -6.40 12.67
CA GLU A 161 -0.25 -5.17 11.91
C GLU A 161 -1.67 -4.72 11.58
N ALA A 162 -2.56 -5.67 11.31
CA ALA A 162 -3.97 -5.43 11.06
C ALA A 162 -4.86 -6.14 12.07
N SER A 163 -5.96 -5.49 12.44
CA SER A 163 -7.02 -6.07 13.28
C SER A 163 -8.08 -6.83 12.47
N GLY A 164 -8.03 -6.76 11.14
CA GLY A 164 -8.94 -7.46 10.24
C GLY A 164 -8.78 -7.08 8.79
N THR A 165 -9.46 -7.85 7.95
CA THR A 165 -9.55 -7.64 6.49
C THR A 165 -10.97 -7.24 6.12
N LEU A 166 -11.10 -6.29 5.19
CA LEU A 166 -12.37 -5.77 4.69
C LEU A 166 -12.42 -5.91 3.16
N TYR A 167 -13.60 -6.22 2.65
CA TYR A 167 -13.84 -6.41 1.23
C TYR A 167 -14.86 -5.40 0.74
N TYR A 168 -14.53 -4.63 -0.29
CA TYR A 168 -15.42 -3.65 -0.89
C TYR A 168 -15.40 -3.77 -2.41
N ASP A 169 -16.54 -3.63 -3.06
CA ASP A 169 -16.54 -3.17 -4.44
C ASP A 169 -16.15 -1.68 -4.50
N LEU A 170 -15.61 -1.22 -5.65
CA LEU A 170 -15.11 0.16 -5.75
C LEU A 170 -16.22 1.21 -5.55
N SER A 171 -17.46 0.91 -5.89
CA SER A 171 -18.59 1.83 -5.74
C SER A 171 -18.99 1.98 -4.28
N GLY A 172 -19.11 0.87 -3.56
CA GLY A 172 -19.41 0.85 -2.13
C GLY A 172 -18.29 1.51 -1.30
N LEU A 173 -17.03 1.24 -1.66
CA LEU A 173 -15.89 1.89 -1.01
C LEU A 173 -15.92 3.41 -1.15
N LYS A 174 -16.22 3.92 -2.35
CA LYS A 174 -16.34 5.37 -2.57
C LYS A 174 -17.48 6.00 -1.78
N GLN A 175 -18.63 5.31 -1.68
CA GLN A 175 -19.74 5.78 -0.88
C GLN A 175 -19.39 5.82 0.61
N GLU A 176 -18.68 4.80 1.11
CA GLU A 176 -18.27 4.76 2.51
C GLU A 176 -17.23 5.83 2.83
N ILE A 177 -16.24 6.05 1.95
CA ILE A 177 -15.27 7.15 2.07
C ILE A 177 -15.97 8.52 2.07
N LYS A 178 -16.98 8.71 1.22
CA LYS A 178 -17.75 9.96 1.19
C LYS A 178 -18.51 10.22 2.49
N LYS A 179 -19.01 9.16 3.15
CA LYS A 179 -19.75 9.26 4.40
C LYS A 179 -18.84 9.47 5.61
N ARG A 180 -17.70 8.79 5.66
CA ARG A 180 -16.80 8.73 6.82
C ARG A 180 -15.33 8.73 6.38
N PRO A 181 -14.84 9.81 5.76
CA PRO A 181 -13.46 9.86 5.25
C PRO A 181 -12.41 9.68 6.36
N GLU A 182 -12.74 10.06 7.60
CA GLU A 182 -11.88 9.94 8.78
C GLU A 182 -11.54 8.49 9.17
N ASN A 183 -12.28 7.52 8.67
CA ASN A 183 -12.02 6.09 8.90
C ASN A 183 -10.95 5.50 7.97
N PHE A 184 -10.51 6.27 6.97
CA PHE A 184 -9.58 5.82 5.94
C PHE A 184 -8.27 6.59 5.98
N THR A 185 -7.20 5.95 5.54
CA THR A 185 -5.93 6.67 5.39
C THR A 185 -5.97 7.60 4.18
N ASP A 186 -5.35 8.76 4.29
CA ASP A 186 -5.29 9.75 3.19
C ASP A 186 -4.64 9.19 1.94
N ASP A 187 -3.62 8.34 2.09
CA ASP A 187 -2.96 7.69 0.97
C ASP A 187 -3.89 6.73 0.23
N LEU A 188 -4.72 5.94 0.92
CA LEU A 188 -5.72 5.10 0.26
C LEU A 188 -6.71 5.95 -0.55
N ILE A 189 -7.26 7.01 0.06
CA ILE A 189 -8.20 7.93 -0.62
C ILE A 189 -7.55 8.54 -1.87
N MET A 190 -6.31 8.99 -1.75
CA MET A 190 -5.54 9.57 -2.86
C MET A 190 -5.30 8.54 -3.98
N TYR A 191 -4.90 7.30 -3.67
CA TYR A 191 -4.67 6.27 -4.67
C TYR A 191 -5.95 5.91 -5.42
N LEU A 192 -7.05 5.71 -4.70
CA LEU A 192 -8.35 5.41 -5.30
C LEU A 192 -8.84 6.49 -6.25
N LYS A 193 -8.54 7.76 -5.95
CA LYS A 193 -8.88 8.89 -6.82
C LYS A 193 -7.95 8.98 -8.03
N LYS A 194 -6.63 8.86 -7.80
CA LYS A 194 -5.61 9.07 -8.83
C LYS A 194 -5.60 7.96 -9.87
N TYR A 195 -5.76 6.70 -9.45
CA TYR A 195 -5.65 5.51 -10.29
C TYR A 195 -7.00 4.83 -10.58
N GLU A 196 -8.08 5.61 -10.53
CA GLU A 196 -9.44 5.06 -10.74
C GLU A 196 -9.62 4.40 -12.10
N SER A 197 -9.10 5.03 -13.17
CA SER A 197 -9.23 4.52 -14.53
C SER A 197 -8.45 3.21 -14.71
N GLU A 198 -7.23 3.17 -14.19
CA GLU A 198 -6.35 2.01 -14.25
C GLU A 198 -6.92 0.83 -13.45
N MET A 199 -7.50 1.09 -12.28
CA MET A 199 -8.18 0.06 -11.50
C MET A 199 -9.41 -0.49 -12.24
N LYS A 200 -10.21 0.37 -12.87
CA LYS A 200 -11.35 -0.07 -13.67
C LYS A 200 -10.92 -0.92 -14.87
N GLU A 201 -9.84 -0.54 -15.53
CA GLU A 201 -9.27 -1.31 -16.64
C GLU A 201 -8.73 -2.65 -16.17
N PHE A 202 -7.98 -2.66 -15.05
CA PHE A 202 -7.52 -3.89 -14.41
C PHE A 202 -8.66 -4.86 -14.12
N LEU A 203 -9.76 -4.38 -13.53
CA LEU A 203 -10.92 -5.20 -13.21
C LEU A 203 -11.64 -5.78 -14.44
N LYS A 204 -11.57 -5.13 -15.62
CA LYS A 204 -12.11 -5.70 -16.86
C LYS A 204 -11.32 -6.93 -17.31
N HIS A 205 -10.01 -6.97 -17.03
CA HIS A 205 -9.15 -8.10 -17.39
C HIS A 205 -9.30 -9.30 -16.47
N LEU A 206 -9.91 -9.15 -15.30
CA LEU A 206 -10.17 -10.26 -14.37
C LEU A 206 -11.43 -11.06 -14.73
N LYS A 207 -12.30 -10.53 -15.58
CA LYS A 207 -13.51 -11.18 -16.10
C LYS A 207 -13.18 -12.05 -17.31
#